data_0630a874491d52e478ffb75b599f963b
#
_entry.id   0630a874491d52e478ffb75b599f963b
#
_cell.length_a   1.000
_cell.length_b   1.000
_cell.length_c   1.000
_cell.angle_alpha   90.00
_cell.angle_beta   90.00
_cell.angle_gamma   90.00
#
_symmetry.space_group_name_H-M   'P 1'
#
loop_
_entity.id
_entity.type
_entity.pdbx_description
1 polymer ?
#
loop_
_entity_poly.entity_id
_entity_poly.type
_entity_poly.pdbx_seq_one_letter_code
_entity_poly.pdbx_strand_id
1 'polypeptide(L)'
;MMNAVWSRNAVLYEMNLRQTTSEGTLAAAAERLGFLRDLGIDAVWLMPHYPIGKVGRKGSLGSYYSIRDYRAVNPEFGTMADFDAFVRRAHALGMKVLIDWVANHTSRDARWLAECPSXXXXXXGRFGPTRRS
;
A
#
# COMPACT_ATOMS: atom_id res chain seq x y z
N MET A 1 -11.59 21.31 -12.83
CA MET A 1 -11.49 20.07 -12.04
C MET A 1 -12.73 19.21 -12.24
N MET A 2 -12.57 18.00 -12.77
CA MET A 2 -13.70 17.07 -12.90
C MET A 2 -14.09 16.56 -11.51
N ASN A 3 -15.32 16.85 -11.13
CA ASN A 3 -15.85 16.30 -9.88
C ASN A 3 -15.96 14.79 -10.00
N ALA A 4 -15.34 14.09 -9.07
CA ALA A 4 -15.42 12.63 -9.00
C ALA A 4 -16.80 12.25 -8.46
N VAL A 5 -17.82 12.38 -9.32
CA VAL A 5 -19.22 12.19 -8.92
C VAL A 5 -19.44 10.81 -8.28
N TRP A 6 -18.71 9.79 -8.76
CA TRP A 6 -18.81 8.43 -8.23
C TRP A 6 -18.52 8.37 -6.73
N SER A 7 -17.64 9.25 -6.24
CA SER A 7 -17.19 9.18 -4.84
C SER A 7 -18.21 9.71 -3.83
N ARG A 8 -19.23 10.45 -4.29
CA ARG A 8 -20.17 11.09 -3.36
C ARG A 8 -20.98 10.10 -2.53
N ASN A 9 -21.36 8.97 -3.14
CA ASN A 9 -22.15 7.94 -2.47
C ASN A 9 -21.44 6.59 -2.44
N ALA A 10 -20.11 6.59 -2.69
CA ALA A 10 -19.35 5.35 -2.79
C ALA A 10 -19.13 4.71 -1.42
N VAL A 11 -19.30 3.41 -1.37
CA VAL A 11 -18.97 2.60 -0.21
C VAL A 11 -17.54 2.09 -0.38
N LEU A 12 -16.67 2.45 0.56
CA LEU A 12 -15.27 2.04 0.55
C LEU A 12 -15.01 0.87 1.50
N TYR A 13 -14.19 -0.05 1.07
CA TYR A 13 -13.71 -1.15 1.89
C TYR A 13 -12.19 -1.05 2.03
N GLU A 14 -11.73 -0.78 3.25
CA GLU A 14 -10.29 -0.76 3.55
C GLU A 14 -9.79 -2.21 3.63
N MET A 15 -8.82 -2.56 2.80
CA MET A 15 -8.35 -3.93 2.66
C MET A 15 -6.93 -4.08 3.19
N ASN A 16 -6.80 -4.90 4.24
CA ASN A 16 -5.53 -5.36 4.78
C ASN A 16 -5.23 -6.73 4.17
N LEU A 17 -4.27 -6.80 3.26
CA LEU A 17 -3.97 -8.04 2.53
C LEU A 17 -3.66 -9.22 3.45
N ARG A 18 -2.92 -8.97 4.54
CA ARG A 18 -2.58 -10.04 5.51
C ARG A 18 -3.81 -10.67 6.16
N GLN A 19 -4.90 -9.93 6.24
CA GLN A 19 -6.10 -10.35 7.00
C GLN A 19 -7.29 -10.68 6.11
N THR A 20 -7.20 -10.34 4.82
CA THR A 20 -8.35 -10.51 3.91
C THR A 20 -8.59 -11.99 3.59
N THR A 21 -7.52 -12.75 3.47
CA THR A 21 -7.58 -14.20 3.18
C THR A 21 -6.55 -14.93 4.01
N SER A 22 -6.70 -16.24 4.12
CA SER A 22 -5.73 -17.07 4.83
C SER A 22 -4.35 -17.02 4.16
N GLU A 23 -4.31 -16.87 2.84
CA GLU A 23 -3.07 -16.77 2.07
C GLU A 23 -2.38 -15.42 2.25
N GLY A 24 -3.15 -14.36 2.47
CA GLY A 24 -2.64 -13.02 2.66
C GLY A 24 -1.99 -12.42 1.44
N THR A 25 -2.48 -12.77 0.23
CA THR A 25 -1.85 -12.35 -1.03
C THR A 25 -2.83 -11.56 -1.91
N LEU A 26 -2.26 -10.81 -2.87
CA LEU A 26 -3.04 -10.07 -3.87
C LEU A 26 -3.89 -11.02 -4.73
N ALA A 27 -3.33 -12.17 -5.11
CA ALA A 27 -4.06 -13.12 -5.93
C ALA A 27 -5.29 -13.66 -5.20
N ALA A 28 -5.13 -14.04 -3.93
CA ALA A 28 -6.26 -14.52 -3.12
C ALA A 28 -7.27 -13.40 -2.85
N ALA A 29 -6.79 -12.19 -2.60
CA ALA A 29 -7.68 -11.03 -2.39
C ALA A 29 -8.49 -10.72 -3.65
N ALA A 30 -7.91 -10.87 -4.84
CA ALA A 30 -8.62 -10.65 -6.10
C ALA A 30 -9.84 -11.56 -6.23
N GLU A 31 -9.75 -12.79 -5.71
CA GLU A 31 -10.88 -13.73 -5.73
C GLU A 31 -12.04 -13.26 -4.86
N ARG A 32 -11.76 -12.43 -3.83
CA ARG A 32 -12.79 -11.90 -2.93
C ARG A 32 -13.52 -10.68 -3.49
N LEU A 33 -13.00 -10.06 -4.55
CA LEU A 33 -13.58 -8.81 -5.08
C LEU A 33 -15.03 -8.97 -5.54
N GLY A 34 -15.35 -10.11 -6.14
CA GLY A 34 -16.74 -10.37 -6.58
C GLY A 34 -17.71 -10.36 -5.41
N PHE A 35 -17.33 -11.00 -4.31
CA PHE A 35 -18.14 -11.02 -3.09
C PHE A 35 -18.33 -9.60 -2.55
N LEU A 36 -17.25 -8.81 -2.51
CA LEU A 36 -17.33 -7.42 -2.02
C LEU A 36 -18.24 -6.59 -2.92
N ARG A 37 -18.15 -6.78 -4.24
CA ARG A 37 -19.03 -6.08 -5.19
C ARG A 37 -20.49 -6.43 -4.93
N ASP A 38 -20.78 -7.71 -4.69
CA ASP A 38 -22.15 -8.16 -4.41
C ASP A 38 -22.68 -7.57 -3.10
N LEU A 39 -21.80 -7.27 -2.12
CA LEU A 39 -22.19 -6.59 -0.88
C LEU A 39 -22.45 -5.10 -1.08
N GLY A 40 -22.12 -4.54 -2.25
CA GLY A 40 -22.33 -3.13 -2.53
C GLY A 40 -21.10 -2.25 -2.36
N ILE A 41 -19.90 -2.85 -2.28
CA ILE A 41 -18.65 -2.08 -2.19
C ILE A 41 -18.33 -1.49 -3.57
N ASP A 42 -18.07 -0.19 -3.62
CA ASP A 42 -17.77 0.53 -4.85
C ASP A 42 -16.27 0.72 -5.06
N ALA A 43 -15.52 0.77 -3.98
CA ALA A 43 -14.07 0.99 -4.07
C ALA A 43 -13.35 0.22 -2.97
N VAL A 44 -12.18 -0.32 -3.33
CA VAL A 44 -11.29 -0.97 -2.37
C VAL A 44 -10.11 -0.03 -2.12
N TRP A 45 -9.82 0.23 -0.85
CA TRP A 45 -8.66 0.99 -0.42
C TRP A 45 -7.63 0.01 0.13
N LEU A 46 -6.58 -0.27 -0.65
CA LEU A 46 -5.49 -1.14 -0.22
C LEU A 46 -4.59 -0.42 0.79
N MET A 47 -4.41 -1.02 1.94
CA MET A 47 -3.35 -0.60 2.87
C MET A 47 -1.99 -0.76 2.18
N PRO A 48 -0.93 -0.09 2.67
CA PRO A 48 0.34 -0.10 1.92
C PRO A 48 0.80 -1.51 1.57
N HIS A 49 1.06 -1.72 0.29
CA HIS A 49 1.44 -3.02 -0.28
C HIS A 49 2.91 -3.07 -0.67
N TYR A 50 3.67 -2.07 -0.29
CA TYR A 50 5.08 -1.89 -0.66
C TYR A 50 6.00 -2.75 0.22
N PRO A 51 7.23 -3.07 -0.27
CA PRO A 51 8.22 -3.73 0.58
C PRO A 51 8.47 -2.93 1.85
N ILE A 52 8.57 -3.65 2.96
CA ILE A 52 8.73 -3.08 4.30
C ILE A 52 10.22 -3.04 4.66
N GLY A 53 10.64 -1.97 5.32
CA GLY A 53 12.01 -1.81 5.80
C GLY A 53 12.42 -2.90 6.76
N LYS A 54 13.72 -3.22 6.77
CA LYS A 54 14.29 -4.25 7.64
C LYS A 54 15.01 -3.65 8.83
N VAL A 55 15.60 -2.46 8.65
CA VAL A 55 16.36 -1.78 9.71
C VAL A 55 15.41 -1.24 10.77
N GLY A 56 15.58 -1.68 12.01
CA GLY A 56 14.75 -1.25 13.14
C GLY A 56 13.32 -1.79 13.08
N ARG A 57 13.12 -2.87 12.35
CA ARG A 57 11.80 -3.49 12.20
C ARG A 57 11.27 -3.99 13.54
N LYS A 58 10.02 -3.67 13.84
CA LYS A 58 9.32 -4.19 15.02
C LYS A 58 8.57 -5.47 14.62
N GLY A 59 8.87 -6.56 15.29
CA GLY A 59 8.30 -7.87 14.99
C GLY A 59 8.87 -8.48 13.71
N SER A 60 8.42 -9.68 13.38
CA SER A 60 8.94 -10.44 12.24
C SER A 60 8.49 -9.85 10.90
N LEU A 61 7.26 -9.34 10.83
CA LEU A 61 6.67 -8.86 9.58
C LEU A 61 6.83 -7.35 9.34
N GLY A 62 6.99 -6.58 10.40
CA GLY A 62 7.13 -5.12 10.32
C GLY A 62 5.83 -4.39 10.03
N SER A 63 5.91 -3.06 10.06
CA SER A 63 4.76 -2.19 9.81
C SER A 63 4.60 -1.89 8.32
N TYR A 64 3.40 -1.99 7.81
CA TYR A 64 3.05 -1.60 6.43
C TYR A 64 3.49 -0.17 6.11
N TYR A 65 3.54 0.69 7.12
CA TYR A 65 3.84 2.12 6.93
C TYR A 65 5.33 2.43 6.98
N SER A 66 6.19 1.42 7.17
CA SER A 66 7.65 1.57 7.10
C SER A 66 8.11 1.16 5.71
N ILE A 67 7.90 2.03 4.73
CA ILE A 67 8.05 1.69 3.31
C ILE A 67 9.50 1.75 2.89
N ARG A 68 9.99 0.67 2.28
CA ARG A 68 11.36 0.55 1.77
C ARG A 68 11.46 0.95 0.30
N ASP A 69 10.45 0.62 -0.50
CA ASP A 69 10.47 0.90 -1.94
C ASP A 69 9.03 1.16 -2.42
N TYR A 70 8.79 2.38 -2.91
CA TYR A 70 7.46 2.80 -3.41
C TYR A 70 7.17 2.31 -4.83
N ARG A 71 8.16 1.69 -5.50
CA ARG A 71 8.02 1.24 -6.89
C ARG A 71 7.85 -0.28 -7.00
N ALA A 72 7.69 -0.96 -5.88
CA ALA A 72 7.64 -2.42 -5.84
C ALA A 72 6.49 -2.91 -4.99
N VAL A 73 6.12 -4.17 -5.21
CA VAL A 73 5.15 -4.88 -4.37
C VAL A 73 5.93 -5.71 -3.36
N ASN A 74 5.48 -5.73 -2.11
CA ASN A 74 6.04 -6.58 -1.07
C ASN A 74 5.94 -8.05 -1.51
N PRO A 75 7.04 -8.79 -1.60
CA PRO A 75 6.99 -10.19 -2.01
C PRO A 75 6.05 -11.05 -1.17
N GLU A 76 5.77 -10.65 0.07
CA GLU A 76 4.79 -11.32 0.93
C GLU A 76 3.40 -11.35 0.27
N PHE A 77 3.06 -10.31 -0.50
CA PHE A 77 1.73 -10.17 -1.10
C PHE A 77 1.68 -10.65 -2.55
N GLY A 78 2.83 -10.87 -3.18
CA GLY A 78 2.90 -11.30 -4.56
C GLY A 78 3.84 -10.44 -5.40
N THR A 79 3.54 -10.35 -6.69
CA THR A 79 4.37 -9.65 -7.68
C THR A 79 3.64 -8.43 -8.21
N MET A 80 4.32 -7.62 -9.00
CA MET A 80 3.69 -6.51 -9.71
C MET A 80 2.61 -7.02 -10.67
N ALA A 81 2.83 -8.19 -11.29
CA ALA A 81 1.83 -8.81 -12.17
C ALA A 81 0.56 -9.17 -11.38
N ASP A 82 0.71 -9.63 -10.14
CA ASP A 82 -0.44 -9.90 -9.27
C ASP A 82 -1.19 -8.61 -8.91
N PHE A 83 -0.45 -7.53 -8.68
CA PHE A 83 -1.06 -6.22 -8.42
C PHE A 83 -1.86 -5.75 -9.64
N ASP A 84 -1.26 -5.85 -10.84
CA ASP A 84 -1.95 -5.46 -12.08
C ASP A 84 -3.21 -6.32 -12.29
N ALA A 85 -3.13 -7.62 -12.02
CA ALA A 85 -4.27 -8.53 -12.15
C ALA A 85 -5.38 -8.16 -11.15
N PHE A 86 -5.02 -7.80 -9.93
CA PHE A 86 -5.97 -7.35 -8.90
C PHE A 86 -6.71 -6.09 -9.39
N VAL A 87 -5.97 -5.09 -9.90
CA VAL A 87 -6.56 -3.84 -10.38
C VAL A 87 -7.48 -4.11 -11.58
N ARG A 88 -7.03 -4.93 -12.54
CA ARG A 88 -7.86 -5.28 -13.69
C ARG A 88 -9.15 -5.99 -13.27
N ARG A 89 -9.06 -6.90 -12.30
CA ARG A 89 -10.23 -7.61 -11.79
C ARG A 89 -11.22 -6.64 -11.14
N ALA A 90 -10.71 -5.72 -10.30
CA ALA A 90 -11.56 -4.70 -9.67
C ALA A 90 -12.28 -3.86 -10.73
N HIS A 91 -11.53 -3.38 -11.74
CA HIS A 91 -12.11 -2.57 -12.80
C HIS A 91 -13.15 -3.35 -13.62
N ALA A 92 -12.90 -4.63 -13.89
CA ALA A 92 -13.87 -5.47 -14.60
C ALA A 92 -15.18 -5.63 -13.83
N LEU A 93 -15.12 -5.54 -12.51
CA LEU A 93 -16.30 -5.57 -11.63
C LEU A 93 -16.93 -4.17 -11.43
N GLY A 94 -16.39 -3.15 -12.08
CA GLY A 94 -16.86 -1.78 -11.94
C GLY A 94 -16.43 -1.10 -10.65
N MET A 95 -15.43 -1.66 -9.96
CA MET A 95 -14.93 -1.14 -8.68
C MET A 95 -13.70 -0.25 -8.92
N LYS A 96 -13.51 0.73 -8.04
CA LYS A 96 -12.29 1.56 -8.03
C LYS A 96 -11.27 0.98 -7.05
N VAL A 97 -10.00 1.27 -7.30
CA VAL A 97 -8.92 0.88 -6.39
C VAL A 97 -8.20 2.15 -5.93
N LEU A 98 -8.11 2.32 -4.62
CA LEU A 98 -7.31 3.37 -4.01
C LEU A 98 -6.11 2.69 -3.34
N ILE A 99 -4.95 3.33 -3.44
CA ILE A 99 -3.75 2.83 -2.77
C ILE A 99 -3.31 3.85 -1.73
N ASP A 100 -2.80 3.35 -0.63
CA ASP A 100 -2.30 4.19 0.44
C ASP A 100 -0.93 4.74 0.03
N TRP A 101 -0.78 6.06 0.06
CA TRP A 101 0.49 6.71 -0.27
C TRP A 101 1.05 7.39 0.96
N VAL A 102 2.12 6.82 1.51
CA VAL A 102 2.75 7.31 2.73
C VAL A 102 3.79 8.37 2.35
N ALA A 103 3.37 9.63 2.32
CA ALA A 103 4.23 10.74 1.90
C ALA A 103 5.03 11.36 3.04
N ASN A 104 4.64 11.08 4.30
CA ASN A 104 5.19 11.76 5.48
C ASN A 104 6.56 11.19 5.90
N HIS A 105 6.78 9.89 5.73
CA HIS A 105 8.00 9.20 6.19
C HIS A 105 8.25 7.96 5.37
N THR A 106 9.41 7.36 5.57
CA THR A 106 9.82 6.13 4.91
C THR A 106 10.64 5.29 5.89
N SER A 107 10.99 4.06 5.52
CA SER A 107 11.88 3.25 6.36
C SER A 107 13.30 3.81 6.31
N ARG A 108 14.10 3.45 7.32
CA ARG A 108 15.51 3.91 7.41
C ARG A 108 16.36 3.36 6.26
N ASP A 109 16.00 2.19 5.74
CA ASP A 109 16.69 1.55 4.62
C ASP A 109 15.92 1.71 3.31
N ALA A 110 15.16 2.80 3.18
CA ALA A 110 14.43 3.07 1.95
C ALA A 110 15.41 3.30 0.80
N ARG A 111 15.07 2.72 -0.35
CA ARG A 111 15.88 2.82 -1.57
C ARG A 111 16.17 4.27 -1.95
N TRP A 112 15.18 5.13 -1.81
CA TRP A 112 15.33 6.55 -2.13
C TRP A 112 16.41 7.26 -1.31
N LEU A 113 16.61 6.83 -0.05
CA LEU A 113 17.62 7.45 0.79
C LEU A 113 19.04 7.18 0.25
N ALA A 114 19.24 6.02 -0.35
CA ALA A 114 20.53 5.70 -0.97
C ALA A 114 20.72 6.41 -2.31
N GLU A 115 19.62 6.50 -3.10
CA GLU A 115 19.67 7.07 -4.46
C GLU A 115 19.68 8.60 -4.44
N CYS A 116 18.99 9.21 -3.47
CA CYS A 116 18.84 10.67 -3.39
C CYS A 116 18.74 11.11 -1.92
N PRO A 117 19.83 11.18 -1.23
CA PRO A 117 19.83 11.50 0.20
C PRO A 117 19.13 12.84 0.54
N SER A 118 19.23 13.82 -0.31
CA SER A 118 18.61 15.14 -0.11
C SER A 118 17.08 15.13 -0.19
N UNK A 119 16.66 14.34 -0.92
CA UNK A 119 15.22 14.17 -1.06
C UNK A 119 14.58 13.49 0.10
N UNK A 120 15.35 12.82 0.59
CA UNK A 120 14.90 12.16 1.75
C UNK A 120 15.01 13.01 2.99
N UNK A 121 15.58 13.88 2.81
CA UNK A 121 15.70 14.80 3.87
C UNK A 121 14.41 15.48 4.26
N UNK A 122 13.77 15.43 3.39
CA UNK A 122 12.50 15.93 3.61
C UNK A 122 11.60 14.99 4.37
N UNK A 123 11.72 14.04 4.10
CA UNK A 123 11.00 13.01 4.69
C UNK A 123 11.67 12.43 5.90
N UNK A 124 12.66 12.46 5.86
CA UNK A 124 13.41 12.01 6.93
C UNK A 124 13.88 13.07 7.84
N GLY A 125 13.68 14.19 7.52
CA GLY A 125 14.15 15.31 8.26
C GLY A 125 13.69 15.34 9.71
N ARG A 126 12.64 14.69 10.05
CA ARG A 126 12.17 14.60 11.46
C ARG A 126 12.85 13.49 12.28
N PHE A 127 13.62 12.64 11.65
CA PHE A 127 14.22 11.48 12.33
C PHE A 127 15.74 11.39 12.14
N GLY A 128 16.37 12.50 11.73
CA GLY A 128 17.82 12.60 11.76
C GLY A 128 18.32 12.53 13.21
N PRO A 129 19.58 12.11 13.40
CA PRO A 129 20.12 12.07 14.76
C PRO A 129 20.01 13.45 15.36
N THR A 130 19.35 13.53 16.49
CA THR A 130 19.38 14.72 17.32
C THR A 130 20.84 14.99 17.65
N ARG A 131 21.37 16.10 17.17
CA ARG A 131 22.69 16.54 17.62
C ARG A 131 22.54 16.79 19.12
N ARG A 132 23.18 15.95 19.89
CA ARG A 132 23.35 16.26 21.30
C ARG A 132 24.39 17.38 21.35
N SER A 133 23.97 18.54 21.82
CA SER A 133 24.86 19.61 22.19
C SER A 133 25.68 19.20 23.41
#